data_096fb03fb9e797104e70affc5b990fde
#
_entry.id   096fb03fb9e797104e70affc5b990fde
#
_cell.length_a   1.000
_cell.length_b   1.000
_cell.length_c   1.000
_cell.angle_alpha   90.00
_cell.angle_beta   90.00
_cell.angle_gamma   90.00
#
_symmetry.space_group_name_H-M   'P 1'
#
loop_
_entity.id
_entity.type
_entity.pdbx_description
1 polymer ?
#
loop_
_entity_poly.entity_id
_entity_poly.type
_entity_poly.pdbx_seq_one_letter_code
_entity_poly.pdbx_strand_id
1 'polypeptide(L)'
;MGPYLYRTILTALLCLSLPSLSQAQSCPATPSPFPKAAAFSTQATLPDPFVYLDGKSRVTTQEEWYQCRQPEILRLLQEYQFGYYPDHSAETVTATRTSNTLSISVAAGGKTGTFSASINLPNGASAAAPSPVVIAIGGIDNNAYLRAGVAVVTFDYTKVAPDSNGKTGAFWSLYNGKDIGALTAWAWGFHRVLDALELRVPEINSTLVGVTGCSRLGKAALAAGLFDKRITLTMPMSSGIQGLGPYRYSLSGQGENLENSKQGAPWWTNSVLGTFVNQAQRLPFDAHTIAAAIAPRAIVMDQGQSDPFVDSKGTAVVTYPAAKLVYDWLGVGKQLALAIRSGGHCDNSGYTNVLPFVLQVLKSTPTTRDYTSLSPWTAMTTAYPWSSQSPPQAAAAREAPRKRYDTRRTSMKGN
;
A
#
# COMPACT_ATOMS: atom_id res chain seq x y z
N MET A 1 77.49 39.99 -17.01
CA MET A 1 77.08 39.20 -15.81
C MET A 1 75.59 39.39 -15.64
N GLY A 2 74.79 38.46 -16.10
CA GLY A 2 73.32 38.47 -15.98
C GLY A 2 72.84 37.25 -15.23
N PRO A 3 71.87 37.34 -14.34
CA PRO A 3 71.42 36.21 -13.56
C PRO A 3 70.34 35.38 -14.30
N TYR A 4 70.52 34.09 -14.25
CA TYR A 4 69.57 33.06 -14.74
C TYR A 4 68.35 32.98 -13.82
N LEU A 5 67.14 33.13 -14.37
CA LEU A 5 65.86 32.84 -13.72
C LEU A 5 65.48 31.37 -13.96
N TYR A 6 65.50 30.58 -12.89
CA TYR A 6 64.89 29.24 -12.88
C TYR A 6 63.35 29.37 -12.77
N ARG A 7 62.59 28.90 -13.78
CA ARG A 7 61.17 28.72 -13.72
C ARG A 7 60.86 27.28 -13.21
N THR A 8 60.34 27.19 -12.01
CA THR A 8 59.82 25.93 -11.45
C THR A 8 58.41 25.73 -12.01
N ILE A 9 58.24 24.63 -12.81
CA ILE A 9 56.91 24.20 -13.30
C ILE A 9 56.31 23.31 -12.22
N LEU A 10 55.26 23.79 -11.55
CA LEU A 10 54.45 23.01 -10.61
C LEU A 10 53.41 22.22 -11.42
N THR A 11 53.60 20.92 -11.56
CA THR A 11 52.66 20.02 -12.20
C THR A 11 51.60 19.63 -11.16
N ALA A 12 50.41 20.24 -11.25
CA ALA A 12 49.25 19.86 -10.43
C ALA A 12 48.68 18.54 -10.98
N LEU A 13 48.83 17.43 -10.25
CA LEU A 13 48.08 16.20 -10.51
C LEU A 13 46.63 16.40 -10.12
N LEU A 14 45.75 16.52 -11.12
CA LEU A 14 44.31 16.46 -10.94
C LEU A 14 43.91 14.99 -10.75
N CYS A 15 43.68 14.56 -9.51
CA CYS A 15 43.03 13.28 -9.22
C CYS A 15 41.54 13.38 -9.63
N LEU A 16 41.22 12.96 -10.83
CA LEU A 16 39.84 12.69 -11.26
C LEU A 16 39.35 11.45 -10.52
N SER A 17 38.60 11.64 -9.43
CA SER A 17 37.78 10.60 -8.83
C SER A 17 36.69 10.22 -9.80
N LEU A 18 36.89 9.11 -10.52
CA LEU A 18 35.82 8.49 -11.30
C LEU A 18 34.69 8.08 -10.33
N PRO A 19 33.42 8.41 -10.62
CA PRO A 19 32.32 7.90 -9.83
C PRO A 19 32.35 6.37 -9.95
N SER A 20 32.40 5.68 -8.81
CA SER A 20 32.25 4.23 -8.75
C SER A 20 30.92 3.89 -9.40
N LEU A 21 30.94 3.16 -10.51
CA LEU A 21 29.76 2.50 -11.05
C LEU A 21 29.24 1.60 -9.94
N SER A 22 28.12 2.00 -9.30
CA SER A 22 27.40 1.16 -8.37
C SER A 22 27.04 -0.11 -9.14
N GLN A 23 27.67 -1.23 -8.80
CA GLN A 23 27.25 -2.53 -9.31
C GLN A 23 25.79 -2.71 -8.89
N ALA A 24 24.93 -2.97 -9.86
CA ALA A 24 23.54 -3.30 -9.59
C ALA A 24 23.52 -4.50 -8.63
N GLN A 25 22.98 -4.28 -7.42
CA GLN A 25 22.93 -5.31 -6.39
C GLN A 25 22.07 -6.47 -6.92
N SER A 26 22.62 -7.67 -7.04
CA SER A 26 21.87 -8.84 -7.46
C SER A 26 20.95 -9.29 -6.33
N CYS A 27 19.64 -9.24 -6.56
CA CYS A 27 18.65 -9.74 -5.59
C CYS A 27 18.76 -11.27 -5.46
N PRO A 28 18.50 -11.82 -4.25
CA PRO A 28 18.32 -13.25 -4.08
C PRO A 28 17.28 -13.81 -5.05
N ALA A 29 17.55 -15.01 -5.60
CA ALA A 29 16.65 -15.64 -6.55
C ALA A 29 15.31 -15.99 -5.88
N THR A 30 14.20 -15.50 -6.44
CA THR A 30 12.88 -15.94 -6.02
C THR A 30 12.55 -17.24 -6.73
N PRO A 31 12.08 -18.30 -6.02
CA PRO A 31 11.69 -19.57 -6.64
C PRO A 31 10.62 -19.36 -7.74
N SER A 32 10.78 -20.10 -8.84
CA SER A 32 9.77 -20.15 -9.91
C SER A 32 9.64 -21.62 -10.36
N PRO A 33 8.48 -22.29 -10.17
CA PRO A 33 7.27 -21.75 -9.50
C PRO A 33 7.49 -21.55 -8.00
N PHE A 34 6.63 -20.74 -7.38
CA PHE A 34 6.61 -20.56 -5.94
C PHE A 34 6.26 -21.86 -5.20
N PRO A 35 6.81 -22.10 -3.97
CA PRO A 35 6.51 -23.27 -3.18
C PRO A 35 5.03 -23.39 -2.83
N LYS A 36 4.47 -24.60 -2.79
CA LYS A 36 3.11 -24.85 -2.28
C LYS A 36 3.09 -24.75 -0.76
N ALA A 37 1.90 -24.51 -0.17
CA ALA A 37 1.72 -24.34 1.28
C ALA A 37 2.39 -25.47 2.11
N ALA A 38 2.33 -26.73 1.67
CA ALA A 38 2.93 -27.86 2.36
C ALA A 38 4.48 -27.83 2.40
N ALA A 39 5.13 -27.07 1.52
CA ALA A 39 6.58 -26.94 1.49
C ALA A 39 7.12 -25.95 2.53
N PHE A 40 6.26 -25.12 3.11
CA PHE A 40 6.66 -24.19 4.17
C PHE A 40 6.63 -24.89 5.54
N SER A 41 7.63 -24.62 6.36
CA SER A 41 7.64 -25.04 7.77
C SER A 41 6.60 -24.24 8.56
N THR A 42 6.07 -24.86 9.59
CA THR A 42 5.18 -24.19 10.56
C THR A 42 5.99 -23.22 11.42
N GLN A 43 5.55 -21.97 11.49
CA GLN A 43 6.14 -20.91 12.31
C GLN A 43 5.07 -20.24 13.15
N ALA A 44 5.13 -20.40 14.47
CA ALA A 44 4.15 -19.83 15.39
C ALA A 44 4.26 -18.31 15.55
N THR A 45 5.48 -17.76 15.41
CA THR A 45 5.74 -16.33 15.47
C THR A 45 5.65 -15.67 14.08
N LEU A 46 5.55 -14.35 14.04
CA LEU A 46 5.56 -13.60 12.78
C LEU A 46 6.86 -13.87 12.00
N PRO A 47 6.81 -14.05 10.68
CA PRO A 47 8.02 -14.13 9.86
C PRO A 47 8.79 -12.82 9.89
N ASP A 48 10.11 -12.90 9.90
CA ASP A 48 10.98 -11.73 9.87
C ASP A 48 10.88 -11.02 8.50
N PRO A 49 10.42 -9.76 8.42
CA PRO A 49 10.23 -9.07 7.16
C PRO A 49 11.53 -8.79 6.39
N PHE A 50 12.68 -8.84 7.10
CA PHE A 50 14.00 -8.63 6.50
C PHE A 50 14.63 -9.89 5.92
N VAL A 51 14.05 -11.07 6.15
CA VAL A 51 14.53 -12.34 5.61
C VAL A 51 13.79 -12.66 4.32
N TYR A 52 14.56 -13.01 3.27
CA TYR A 52 14.01 -13.41 1.97
C TYR A 52 13.30 -14.76 2.04
N LEU A 53 12.55 -15.09 0.99
CA LEU A 53 11.82 -16.36 0.91
C LEU A 53 12.71 -17.60 1.00
N ASP A 54 13.98 -17.49 0.66
CA ASP A 54 14.98 -18.56 0.78
C ASP A 54 15.25 -18.97 2.24
N GLY A 55 14.79 -18.17 3.22
CA GLY A 55 14.97 -18.40 4.64
C GLY A 55 16.43 -18.20 5.15
N LYS A 56 17.31 -17.69 4.32
CA LYS A 56 18.76 -17.56 4.58
C LYS A 56 19.27 -16.14 4.36
N SER A 57 18.96 -15.58 3.20
CA SER A 57 19.40 -14.23 2.82
C SER A 57 18.60 -13.19 3.61
N ARG A 58 19.28 -12.11 3.99
CA ARG A 58 18.70 -11.04 4.80
C ARG A 58 19.02 -9.69 4.18
N VAL A 59 18.03 -8.79 4.20
CA VAL A 59 18.22 -7.39 3.82
C VAL A 59 19.30 -6.74 4.69
N THR A 60 20.23 -6.02 4.08
CA THR A 60 21.34 -5.34 4.76
C THR A 60 21.30 -3.83 4.64
N THR A 61 20.62 -3.30 3.59
CA THR A 61 20.53 -1.87 3.32
C THR A 61 19.09 -1.46 2.97
N GLN A 62 18.76 -0.18 3.17
CA GLN A 62 17.46 0.37 2.77
C GLN A 62 17.26 0.29 1.25
N GLU A 63 18.33 0.44 0.47
CA GLU A 63 18.26 0.31 -0.99
C GLU A 63 17.91 -1.13 -1.39
N GLU A 64 18.51 -2.13 -0.76
CA GLU A 64 18.18 -3.54 -0.96
C GLU A 64 16.73 -3.86 -0.60
N TRP A 65 16.19 -3.22 0.46
CA TRP A 65 14.77 -3.32 0.77
C TRP A 65 13.91 -2.90 -0.42
N TYR A 66 14.15 -1.71 -0.98
CA TYR A 66 13.32 -1.18 -2.06
C TYR A 66 13.55 -1.86 -3.41
N GLN A 67 14.77 -2.31 -3.68
CA GLN A 67 15.10 -2.94 -4.97
C GLN A 67 14.81 -4.43 -5.01
N CYS A 68 14.89 -5.13 -3.86
CA CYS A 68 14.82 -6.58 -3.82
C CYS A 68 13.70 -7.11 -2.93
N ARG A 69 13.71 -6.79 -1.64
CA ARG A 69 12.81 -7.45 -0.68
C ARG A 69 11.34 -6.99 -0.81
N GLN A 70 11.10 -5.68 -0.91
CA GLN A 70 9.75 -5.16 -1.12
C GLN A 70 9.11 -5.71 -2.42
N PRO A 71 9.78 -5.74 -3.57
CA PRO A 71 9.29 -6.42 -4.77
C PRO A 71 9.03 -7.92 -4.56
N GLU A 72 9.87 -8.63 -3.81
CA GLU A 72 9.64 -10.04 -3.47
C GLU A 72 8.36 -10.19 -2.64
N ILE A 73 8.17 -9.36 -1.59
CA ILE A 73 6.95 -9.37 -0.79
C ILE A 73 5.72 -9.14 -1.67
N LEU A 74 5.75 -8.15 -2.57
CA LEU A 74 4.62 -7.89 -3.48
C LEU A 74 4.32 -9.09 -4.38
N ARG A 75 5.33 -9.85 -4.83
CA ARG A 75 5.13 -11.10 -5.58
C ARG A 75 4.53 -12.20 -4.71
N LEU A 76 4.98 -12.35 -3.47
CA LEU A 76 4.42 -13.30 -2.51
C LEU A 76 2.93 -13.02 -2.25
N LEU A 77 2.58 -11.74 -2.07
CA LEU A 77 1.20 -11.32 -1.86
C LEU A 77 0.32 -11.60 -3.10
N GLN A 78 0.85 -11.40 -4.30
CA GLN A 78 0.14 -11.76 -5.53
C GLN A 78 -0.05 -13.28 -5.65
N GLU A 79 0.99 -14.06 -5.40
CA GLU A 79 0.91 -15.53 -5.47
C GLU A 79 -0.07 -16.10 -4.46
N TYR A 80 0.07 -15.72 -3.18
CA TYR A 80 -0.59 -16.44 -2.09
C TYR A 80 -1.88 -15.79 -1.57
N GLN A 81 -2.23 -14.56 -2.02
CA GLN A 81 -3.42 -13.88 -1.51
C GLN A 81 -4.26 -13.22 -2.59
N PHE A 82 -3.68 -12.32 -3.40
CA PHE A 82 -4.46 -11.42 -4.23
C PHE A 82 -4.71 -11.93 -5.65
N GLY A 83 -3.87 -12.85 -6.15
CA GLY A 83 -3.72 -13.13 -7.57
C GLY A 83 -2.83 -12.09 -8.27
N TYR A 84 -2.32 -12.43 -9.45
CA TYR A 84 -1.42 -11.54 -10.17
C TYR A 84 -2.17 -10.32 -10.72
N TYR A 85 -1.72 -9.15 -10.31
CA TYR A 85 -2.28 -7.88 -10.74
C TYR A 85 -2.06 -7.70 -12.25
N PRO A 86 -3.10 -7.27 -13.01
CA PRO A 86 -2.98 -7.09 -14.46
C PRO A 86 -1.90 -6.06 -14.84
N ASP A 87 -1.23 -6.31 -15.96
CA ASP A 87 -0.24 -5.37 -16.49
C ASP A 87 -0.96 -4.13 -17.05
N HIS A 88 -0.76 -3.01 -16.38
CA HIS A 88 -1.32 -1.73 -16.76
C HIS A 88 -0.88 -1.25 -18.16
N SER A 89 0.32 -1.64 -18.62
CA SER A 89 0.82 -1.24 -19.94
C SER A 89 -0.02 -1.80 -21.10
N ALA A 90 -0.78 -2.89 -20.84
CA ALA A 90 -1.68 -3.51 -21.79
C ALA A 90 -3.08 -2.87 -21.83
N GLU A 91 -3.33 -1.84 -21.01
CA GLU A 91 -4.63 -1.18 -20.88
C GLU A 91 -4.63 0.20 -21.55
N THR A 92 -5.77 0.56 -22.14
CA THR A 92 -6.05 1.93 -22.59
C THR A 92 -7.23 2.47 -21.79
N VAL A 93 -6.98 3.51 -21.00
CA VAL A 93 -8.00 4.18 -20.20
C VAL A 93 -8.48 5.43 -20.90
N THR A 94 -9.79 5.56 -21.04
CA THR A 94 -10.47 6.78 -21.50
C THR A 94 -11.50 7.21 -20.47
N ALA A 95 -11.73 8.51 -20.37
CA ALA A 95 -12.71 9.06 -19.45
C ALA A 95 -13.42 10.27 -20.02
N THR A 96 -14.69 10.44 -19.68
CA THR A 96 -15.47 11.65 -19.92
C THR A 96 -16.04 12.15 -18.60
N ARG A 97 -16.10 13.47 -18.44
CA ARG A 97 -16.69 14.11 -17.26
C ARG A 97 -17.95 14.86 -17.64
N THR A 98 -19.03 14.63 -16.92
CA THR A 98 -20.27 15.38 -16.99
C THR A 98 -20.65 15.82 -15.58
N SER A 99 -20.54 17.12 -15.32
CA SER A 99 -20.73 17.67 -13.97
C SER A 99 -19.83 16.96 -12.94
N ASN A 100 -20.43 16.28 -11.97
CA ASN A 100 -19.74 15.55 -10.91
C ASN A 100 -19.56 14.05 -11.20
N THR A 101 -19.93 13.59 -12.39
CA THR A 101 -19.80 12.18 -12.79
C THR A 101 -18.65 12.01 -13.76
N LEU A 102 -17.79 11.03 -13.48
CA LEU A 102 -16.67 10.60 -14.31
C LEU A 102 -17.01 9.22 -14.88
N SER A 103 -17.28 9.14 -16.17
CA SER A 103 -17.49 7.87 -16.90
C SER A 103 -16.14 7.34 -17.38
N ILE A 104 -15.80 6.11 -17.00
CA ILE A 104 -14.49 5.49 -17.21
C ILE A 104 -14.67 4.28 -18.10
N SER A 105 -13.85 4.18 -19.14
CA SER A 105 -13.79 3.03 -20.05
C SER A 105 -12.34 2.54 -20.15
N VAL A 106 -12.15 1.23 -19.97
CA VAL A 106 -10.85 0.58 -20.04
C VAL A 106 -10.89 -0.48 -21.11
N ALA A 107 -9.98 -0.43 -22.06
CA ALA A 107 -9.84 -1.42 -23.11
C ALA A 107 -8.55 -2.22 -22.92
N ALA A 108 -8.63 -3.54 -23.03
CA ALA A 108 -7.50 -4.46 -23.00
C ALA A 108 -7.83 -5.74 -23.77
N GLY A 109 -6.90 -6.22 -24.61
CA GLY A 109 -7.06 -7.48 -25.34
C GLY A 109 -8.34 -7.55 -26.21
N GLY A 110 -8.74 -6.45 -26.82
CA GLY A 110 -9.97 -6.36 -27.63
C GLY A 110 -11.28 -6.35 -26.86
N LYS A 111 -11.24 -6.26 -25.52
CA LYS A 111 -12.40 -6.19 -24.62
C LYS A 111 -12.48 -4.82 -23.97
N THR A 112 -13.65 -4.47 -23.47
CA THR A 112 -13.89 -3.19 -22.78
C THR A 112 -14.67 -3.41 -21.51
N GLY A 113 -14.23 -2.74 -20.44
CA GLY A 113 -14.93 -2.65 -19.14
C GLY A 113 -15.26 -1.20 -18.84
N THR A 114 -16.47 -0.92 -18.35
CA THR A 114 -16.93 0.45 -18.05
C THR A 114 -17.52 0.55 -16.66
N PHE A 115 -17.27 1.67 -15.99
CA PHE A 115 -17.92 2.04 -14.73
C PHE A 115 -17.82 3.56 -14.54
N SER A 116 -18.36 4.08 -13.44
CA SER A 116 -18.35 5.51 -13.17
C SER A 116 -17.91 5.82 -11.74
N ALA A 117 -17.44 7.07 -11.54
CA ALA A 117 -17.13 7.62 -10.22
C ALA A 117 -17.82 8.97 -10.03
N SER A 118 -18.16 9.29 -8.79
CA SER A 118 -18.72 10.58 -8.38
C SER A 118 -17.62 11.44 -7.75
N ILE A 119 -17.55 12.72 -8.16
CA ILE A 119 -16.53 13.68 -7.72
C ILE A 119 -17.21 14.70 -6.81
N ASN A 120 -16.63 14.92 -5.63
CA ASN A 120 -17.01 15.99 -4.73
C ASN A 120 -15.78 16.86 -4.48
N LEU A 121 -15.81 18.09 -4.96
CA LEU A 121 -14.73 19.05 -4.82
C LEU A 121 -14.96 19.95 -3.60
N PRO A 122 -13.92 20.28 -2.82
CA PRO A 122 -14.03 21.30 -1.78
C PRO A 122 -14.16 22.69 -2.40
N ASN A 123 -14.70 23.64 -1.64
CA ASN A 123 -14.80 25.03 -2.06
C ASN A 123 -13.42 25.59 -2.43
N GLY A 124 -13.34 26.28 -3.54
CA GLY A 124 -12.11 26.92 -4.03
C GLY A 124 -11.19 25.99 -4.83
N ALA A 125 -11.49 24.71 -4.96
CA ALA A 125 -10.71 23.82 -5.83
C ALA A 125 -10.85 24.24 -7.29
N SER A 126 -9.72 24.36 -7.98
CA SER A 126 -9.66 24.75 -9.39
C SER A 126 -8.38 24.21 -10.04
N ALA A 127 -8.26 24.30 -11.36
CA ALA A 127 -7.03 23.91 -12.05
C ALA A 127 -5.81 24.75 -11.61
N ALA A 128 -6.01 26.00 -11.16
CA ALA A 128 -4.93 26.86 -10.63
C ALA A 128 -4.62 26.55 -9.14
N ALA A 129 -5.56 25.97 -8.40
CA ALA A 129 -5.43 25.59 -7.00
C ALA A 129 -6.00 24.19 -6.77
N PRO A 130 -5.36 23.12 -7.30
CA PRO A 130 -5.88 21.77 -7.21
C PRO A 130 -5.80 21.23 -5.78
N SER A 131 -6.87 20.57 -5.34
CA SER A 131 -6.98 19.98 -4.01
C SER A 131 -6.42 18.55 -3.98
N PRO A 132 -5.89 18.08 -2.83
CA PRO A 132 -5.66 16.65 -2.64
C PRO A 132 -7.00 15.88 -2.67
N VAL A 133 -6.92 14.56 -2.88
CA VAL A 133 -8.11 13.72 -3.02
C VAL A 133 -8.03 12.47 -2.14
N VAL A 134 -9.18 12.05 -1.64
CA VAL A 134 -9.39 10.71 -1.11
C VAL A 134 -10.38 9.98 -2.03
N ILE A 135 -9.94 8.86 -2.61
CA ILE A 135 -10.80 7.94 -3.36
C ILE A 135 -11.34 6.92 -2.36
N ALA A 136 -12.65 6.75 -2.29
CA ALA A 136 -13.30 5.88 -1.32
C ALA A 136 -14.27 4.90 -1.97
N ILE A 137 -14.38 3.71 -1.40
CA ILE A 137 -15.46 2.75 -1.65
C ILE A 137 -16.21 2.46 -0.36
N GLY A 138 -17.55 2.41 -0.45
CA GLY A 138 -18.42 2.42 0.72
C GLY A 138 -18.64 3.83 1.26
N GLY A 139 -19.01 3.96 2.53
CA GLY A 139 -19.28 5.25 3.16
C GLY A 139 -18.01 5.98 3.60
N ILE A 140 -18.05 7.32 3.53
CA ILE A 140 -17.07 8.23 4.13
C ILE A 140 -17.80 9.50 4.54
N ASP A 141 -17.31 10.21 5.58
CA ASP A 141 -17.83 11.54 5.92
C ASP A 141 -17.32 12.58 4.90
N ASN A 142 -18.02 12.68 3.76
CA ASN A 142 -17.67 13.64 2.70
C ASN A 142 -17.53 15.06 3.24
N ASN A 143 -18.45 15.49 4.12
CA ASN A 143 -18.50 16.86 4.58
C ASN A 143 -17.29 17.25 5.44
N ALA A 144 -16.79 16.34 6.28
CA ALA A 144 -15.60 16.59 7.07
C ALA A 144 -14.37 16.80 6.17
N TYR A 145 -14.18 15.94 5.16
CA TYR A 145 -13.07 16.04 4.20
C TYR A 145 -13.16 17.27 3.31
N LEU A 146 -14.35 17.56 2.76
CA LEU A 146 -14.55 18.73 1.90
C LEU A 146 -14.32 20.05 2.67
N ARG A 147 -14.83 20.17 3.92
CA ARG A 147 -14.51 21.35 4.77
C ARG A 147 -13.03 21.49 5.07
N ALA A 148 -12.28 20.38 5.13
CA ALA A 148 -10.86 20.38 5.33
C ALA A 148 -10.05 20.66 4.04
N GLY A 149 -10.74 20.89 2.91
CA GLY A 149 -10.11 21.17 1.62
C GLY A 149 -9.52 19.94 0.94
N VAL A 150 -10.11 18.77 1.16
CA VAL A 150 -9.76 17.51 0.52
C VAL A 150 -10.94 17.05 -0.33
N ALA A 151 -10.72 16.81 -1.63
CA ALA A 151 -11.74 16.26 -2.51
C ALA A 151 -12.06 14.81 -2.12
N VAL A 152 -13.31 14.41 -2.35
CA VAL A 152 -13.75 13.02 -2.17
C VAL A 152 -14.28 12.48 -3.48
N VAL A 153 -13.73 11.36 -3.93
CA VAL A 153 -14.18 10.65 -5.11
C VAL A 153 -14.63 9.26 -4.69
N THR A 154 -15.85 8.88 -5.11
CA THR A 154 -16.42 7.57 -4.77
C THR A 154 -16.84 6.82 -6.02
N PHE A 155 -16.77 5.50 -5.98
CA PHE A 155 -17.28 4.64 -7.04
C PHE A 155 -17.99 3.41 -6.46
N ASP A 156 -18.94 2.88 -7.22
CA ASP A 156 -19.61 1.63 -6.87
C ASP A 156 -18.72 0.44 -7.24
N TYR A 157 -18.11 -0.18 -6.23
CA TYR A 157 -17.22 -1.31 -6.40
C TYR A 157 -17.93 -2.52 -7.05
N THR A 158 -19.26 -2.64 -6.92
CA THR A 158 -20.05 -3.73 -7.52
C THR A 158 -20.11 -3.64 -9.04
N LYS A 159 -19.94 -2.43 -9.61
CA LYS A 159 -19.80 -2.23 -11.06
C LYS A 159 -18.42 -2.63 -11.59
N VAL A 160 -17.44 -2.69 -10.72
CA VAL A 160 -16.09 -3.18 -11.04
C VAL A 160 -16.06 -4.71 -10.93
N ALA A 161 -16.48 -5.25 -9.79
CA ALA A 161 -16.63 -6.68 -9.53
C ALA A 161 -17.67 -6.87 -8.41
N PRO A 162 -18.60 -7.86 -8.52
CA PRO A 162 -19.57 -8.11 -7.46
C PRO A 162 -18.89 -8.71 -6.22
N ASP A 163 -19.49 -8.49 -5.05
CA ASP A 163 -19.10 -9.14 -3.80
C ASP A 163 -19.69 -10.56 -3.72
N SER A 164 -19.31 -11.39 -4.67
CA SER A 164 -19.78 -12.76 -4.83
C SER A 164 -18.85 -13.55 -5.75
N ASN A 165 -19.10 -14.84 -5.93
CA ASN A 165 -18.40 -15.67 -6.92
C ASN A 165 -18.66 -15.27 -8.38
N GLY A 166 -19.57 -14.34 -8.63
CA GLY A 166 -19.89 -13.85 -9.98
C GLY A 166 -18.72 -13.15 -10.64
N LYS A 167 -18.49 -13.43 -11.92
CA LYS A 167 -17.43 -12.82 -12.72
C LYS A 167 -18.05 -11.81 -13.70
N THR A 168 -18.72 -10.78 -13.16
CA THR A 168 -19.35 -9.67 -13.92
C THR A 168 -18.75 -8.34 -13.51
N GLY A 169 -19.07 -7.27 -14.24
CA GLY A 169 -18.54 -5.93 -14.01
C GLY A 169 -17.29 -5.61 -14.82
N ALA A 170 -16.83 -4.38 -14.72
CA ALA A 170 -15.78 -3.84 -15.57
C ALA A 170 -14.48 -4.66 -15.55
N PHE A 171 -14.03 -5.08 -14.38
CA PHE A 171 -12.80 -5.88 -14.22
C PHE A 171 -12.94 -7.25 -14.92
N TRP A 172 -14.02 -7.97 -14.65
CA TRP A 172 -14.19 -9.32 -15.18
C TRP A 172 -14.53 -9.34 -16.68
N SER A 173 -15.03 -8.24 -17.23
CA SER A 173 -15.15 -8.09 -18.70
C SER A 173 -13.78 -8.19 -19.38
N LEU A 174 -12.71 -7.77 -18.71
CA LEU A 174 -11.34 -7.79 -19.24
C LEU A 174 -10.59 -9.08 -18.85
N TYR A 175 -10.72 -9.54 -17.61
CA TYR A 175 -9.83 -10.52 -16.99
C TYR A 175 -10.54 -11.80 -16.52
N ASN A 176 -11.67 -12.12 -17.14
CA ASN A 176 -12.37 -13.38 -16.84
C ASN A 176 -11.46 -14.61 -17.10
N GLY A 177 -11.53 -15.58 -16.19
CA GLY A 177 -10.71 -16.80 -16.26
C GLY A 177 -9.35 -16.70 -15.53
N LYS A 178 -9.01 -15.56 -14.95
CA LYS A 178 -7.82 -15.44 -14.08
C LYS A 178 -8.16 -15.78 -12.63
N ASP A 179 -7.22 -16.43 -11.92
CA ASP A 179 -7.32 -16.67 -10.47
C ASP A 179 -6.91 -15.40 -9.70
N ILE A 180 -7.81 -14.46 -9.68
CA ILE A 180 -7.65 -13.14 -9.04
C ILE A 180 -8.85 -12.95 -8.10
N GLY A 181 -8.59 -12.42 -6.89
CA GLY A 181 -9.65 -12.14 -5.93
C GLY A 181 -10.40 -10.82 -6.22
N ALA A 182 -11.62 -10.69 -5.69
CA ALA A 182 -12.42 -9.47 -5.80
C ALA A 182 -11.71 -8.27 -5.14
N LEU A 183 -10.90 -8.48 -4.08
CA LEU A 183 -10.11 -7.42 -3.46
C LEU A 183 -9.15 -6.76 -4.46
N THR A 184 -8.53 -7.55 -5.32
CA THR A 184 -7.65 -7.06 -6.40
C THR A 184 -8.46 -6.37 -7.51
N ALA A 185 -9.62 -6.91 -7.84
CA ALA A 185 -10.52 -6.27 -8.82
C ALA A 185 -10.98 -4.88 -8.33
N TRP A 186 -11.34 -4.76 -7.06
CA TRP A 186 -11.71 -3.46 -6.47
C TRP A 186 -10.51 -2.51 -6.37
N ALA A 187 -9.30 -3.02 -6.06
CA ALA A 187 -8.06 -2.24 -6.11
C ALA A 187 -7.78 -1.69 -7.51
N TRP A 188 -8.00 -2.50 -8.55
CA TRP A 188 -7.93 -2.05 -9.94
C TRP A 188 -8.92 -0.89 -10.21
N GLY A 189 -10.11 -0.95 -9.65
CA GLY A 189 -11.10 0.14 -9.73
C GLY A 189 -10.56 1.47 -9.21
N PHE A 190 -9.89 1.47 -8.05
CA PHE A 190 -9.22 2.66 -7.50
C PHE A 190 -8.19 3.25 -8.48
N HIS A 191 -7.36 2.38 -9.08
CA HIS A 191 -6.31 2.81 -10.00
C HIS A 191 -6.89 3.39 -11.29
N ARG A 192 -7.96 2.81 -11.82
CA ARG A 192 -8.64 3.34 -13.02
C ARG A 192 -9.36 4.66 -12.74
N VAL A 193 -9.90 4.84 -11.52
CA VAL A 193 -10.40 6.14 -11.08
C VAL A 193 -9.27 7.17 -11.06
N LEU A 194 -8.11 6.83 -10.50
CA LEU A 194 -6.95 7.74 -10.48
C LEU A 194 -6.50 8.14 -11.89
N ASP A 195 -6.41 7.19 -12.84
CA ASP A 195 -6.10 7.49 -14.23
C ASP A 195 -7.10 8.46 -14.84
N ALA A 196 -8.38 8.26 -14.58
CA ALA A 196 -9.46 9.12 -15.09
C ALA A 196 -9.42 10.53 -14.48
N LEU A 197 -9.04 10.65 -13.19
CA LEU A 197 -8.81 11.94 -12.54
C LEU A 197 -7.66 12.70 -13.21
N GLU A 198 -6.55 12.04 -13.48
CA GLU A 198 -5.40 12.63 -14.20
C GLU A 198 -5.80 13.13 -15.60
N LEU A 199 -6.70 12.42 -16.27
CA LEU A 199 -7.15 12.75 -17.62
C LEU A 199 -8.17 13.90 -17.66
N ARG A 200 -9.04 14.06 -16.65
CA ARG A 200 -10.28 14.86 -16.78
C ARG A 200 -10.59 15.80 -15.62
N VAL A 201 -9.81 15.80 -14.53
CA VAL A 201 -10.16 16.58 -13.33
C VAL A 201 -8.97 17.42 -12.85
N PRO A 202 -8.64 18.52 -13.57
CA PRO A 202 -7.49 19.34 -13.24
C PRO A 202 -7.61 20.06 -11.88
N GLU A 203 -8.80 20.09 -11.27
CA GLU A 203 -9.03 20.63 -9.92
C GLU A 203 -8.53 19.68 -8.81
N ILE A 204 -8.07 18.49 -9.17
CA ILE A 204 -7.49 17.50 -8.24
C ILE A 204 -5.98 17.38 -8.47
N ASN A 205 -5.22 17.43 -7.39
CA ASN A 205 -3.80 17.12 -7.40
C ASN A 205 -3.61 15.59 -7.30
N SER A 206 -3.42 14.93 -8.44
CA SER A 206 -3.24 13.48 -8.53
C SER A 206 -1.92 12.95 -7.94
N THR A 207 -1.05 13.81 -7.41
CA THR A 207 0.14 13.40 -6.65
C THR A 207 -0.11 13.32 -5.15
N LEU A 208 -1.26 13.78 -4.67
CA LEU A 208 -1.69 13.81 -3.27
C LEU A 208 -2.97 13.00 -3.10
N VAL A 209 -2.85 11.67 -3.18
CA VAL A 209 -3.97 10.73 -3.26
C VAL A 209 -4.02 9.84 -2.03
N GLY A 210 -5.15 9.86 -1.33
CA GLY A 210 -5.52 8.86 -0.34
C GLY A 210 -6.52 7.85 -0.90
N VAL A 211 -6.48 6.62 -0.40
CA VAL A 211 -7.49 5.59 -0.70
C VAL A 211 -8.07 5.03 0.59
N THR A 212 -9.37 4.76 0.61
CA THR A 212 -10.04 4.24 1.81
C THR A 212 -11.25 3.35 1.50
N GLY A 213 -11.61 2.60 2.48
CA GLY A 213 -12.80 1.78 2.60
C GLY A 213 -12.80 1.09 3.96
N CYS A 214 -13.92 0.54 4.38
CA CYS A 214 -14.01 -0.15 5.66
C CYS A 214 -14.26 -1.65 5.49
N SER A 215 -13.78 -2.48 6.45
CA SER A 215 -13.97 -3.92 6.45
C SER A 215 -13.34 -4.56 5.19
N ARG A 216 -14.09 -5.38 4.47
CA ARG A 216 -13.65 -5.94 3.17
C ARG A 216 -13.25 -4.85 2.15
N LEU A 217 -13.88 -3.69 2.20
CA LEU A 217 -13.51 -2.56 1.34
C LEU A 217 -12.21 -1.89 1.81
N GLY A 218 -11.89 -1.98 3.10
CA GLY A 218 -10.57 -1.63 3.65
C GLY A 218 -9.48 -2.56 3.18
N LYS A 219 -9.75 -3.88 3.07
CA LYS A 219 -8.83 -4.85 2.46
C LYS A 219 -8.52 -4.47 1.00
N ALA A 220 -9.54 -4.02 0.24
CA ALA A 220 -9.37 -3.54 -1.13
C ALA A 220 -8.56 -2.24 -1.21
N ALA A 221 -8.80 -1.28 -0.31
CA ALA A 221 -8.00 -0.06 -0.22
C ALA A 221 -6.53 -0.37 0.11
N LEU A 222 -6.28 -1.37 0.97
CA LEU A 222 -4.93 -1.86 1.25
C LEU A 222 -4.26 -2.43 -0.02
N ALA A 223 -4.97 -3.28 -0.77
CA ALA A 223 -4.51 -3.81 -2.05
C ALA A 223 -4.24 -2.68 -3.06
N ALA A 224 -5.07 -1.64 -3.10
CA ALA A 224 -4.84 -0.48 -3.95
C ALA A 224 -3.52 0.22 -3.59
N GLY A 225 -3.28 0.47 -2.30
CA GLY A 225 -2.01 1.04 -1.83
C GLY A 225 -0.79 0.19 -2.15
N LEU A 226 -0.92 -1.14 -2.15
CA LEU A 226 0.18 -2.06 -2.48
C LEU A 226 0.58 -1.99 -3.96
N PHE A 227 -0.40 -1.96 -4.87
CA PHE A 227 -0.17 -2.18 -6.30
C PHE A 227 -0.10 -0.90 -7.15
N ASP A 228 -0.35 0.28 -6.57
CA ASP A 228 -0.12 1.56 -7.26
C ASP A 228 0.71 2.53 -6.42
N LYS A 229 1.92 2.81 -6.89
CA LYS A 229 2.86 3.70 -6.19
C LYS A 229 2.45 5.19 -6.18
N ARG A 230 1.47 5.59 -7.00
CA ARG A 230 0.91 6.95 -7.00
C ARG A 230 0.06 7.24 -5.76
N ILE A 231 -0.45 6.20 -5.10
CA ILE A 231 -1.24 6.34 -3.87
C ILE A 231 -0.30 6.76 -2.73
N THR A 232 -0.48 7.97 -2.22
CA THR A 232 0.34 8.58 -1.19
C THR A 232 -0.03 8.12 0.21
N LEU A 233 -1.33 7.88 0.43
CA LEU A 233 -1.90 7.50 1.74
C LEU A 233 -2.88 6.34 1.59
N THR A 234 -2.68 5.28 2.37
CA THR A 234 -3.57 4.13 2.43
C THR A 234 -4.27 4.07 3.78
N MET A 235 -5.60 4.02 3.77
CA MET A 235 -6.45 4.05 4.98
C MET A 235 -7.38 2.82 5.01
N PRO A 236 -6.91 1.63 5.36
CA PRO A 236 -7.70 0.40 5.42
C PRO A 236 -8.45 0.32 6.76
N MET A 237 -9.61 0.96 6.84
CA MET A 237 -10.39 1.08 8.06
C MET A 237 -10.93 -0.28 8.50
N SER A 238 -10.70 -0.68 9.75
CA SER A 238 -11.20 -1.95 10.34
C SER A 238 -11.08 -3.14 9.37
N SER A 239 -9.89 -3.32 8.75
CA SER A 239 -9.75 -4.23 7.60
C SER A 239 -9.64 -5.72 7.96
N GLY A 240 -9.35 -6.08 9.22
CA GLY A 240 -9.31 -7.47 9.69
C GLY A 240 -8.35 -8.41 8.93
N ILE A 241 -8.66 -9.71 8.97
CA ILE A 241 -7.90 -10.75 8.26
C ILE A 241 -7.88 -10.49 6.74
N GLN A 242 -6.83 -10.88 6.02
CA GLN A 242 -6.59 -10.54 4.61
C GLN A 242 -6.38 -9.02 4.36
N GLY A 243 -6.41 -8.25 5.44
CA GLY A 243 -6.03 -6.86 5.55
C GLY A 243 -4.89 -6.69 6.54
N LEU A 244 -5.15 -5.98 7.65
CA LEU A 244 -4.16 -5.71 8.69
C LEU A 244 -4.34 -6.56 9.96
N GLY A 245 -5.36 -7.42 10.04
CA GLY A 245 -5.51 -8.42 11.09
C GLY A 245 -4.45 -9.52 10.94
N PRO A 246 -3.73 -9.90 12.02
CA PRO A 246 -2.70 -10.91 11.94
C PRO A 246 -3.28 -12.30 11.65
N TYR A 247 -2.60 -13.07 10.78
CA TYR A 247 -3.05 -14.43 10.40
C TYR A 247 -2.78 -15.45 11.49
N ARG A 248 -1.70 -15.26 12.27
CA ARG A 248 -1.22 -16.20 13.29
C ARG A 248 -1.85 -16.00 14.65
N TYR A 249 -2.52 -14.89 14.87
CA TYR A 249 -3.03 -14.48 16.18
C TYR A 249 -4.50 -14.07 16.08
N SER A 250 -5.28 -14.42 17.11
CA SER A 250 -6.64 -13.95 17.35
C SER A 250 -6.76 -13.55 18.82
N LEU A 251 -6.55 -12.27 19.11
CA LEU A 251 -6.38 -11.77 20.48
C LEU A 251 -7.67 -11.17 21.08
N SER A 252 -8.63 -10.81 20.25
CA SER A 252 -9.92 -10.32 20.74
C SER A 252 -10.89 -11.45 21.12
N GLY A 253 -10.54 -12.70 20.77
CA GLY A 253 -11.45 -13.84 20.93
C GLY A 253 -12.71 -13.79 20.06
N GLN A 254 -12.83 -12.76 19.24
CA GLN A 254 -13.92 -12.48 18.31
C GLN A 254 -13.33 -12.04 16.97
N GLY A 255 -14.18 -11.99 15.95
CA GLY A 255 -13.80 -11.51 14.64
C GLY A 255 -13.43 -12.63 13.68
N GLU A 256 -13.13 -12.20 12.46
CA GLU A 256 -12.78 -13.10 11.38
C GLU A 256 -11.35 -13.65 11.52
N ASN A 257 -11.20 -14.91 11.16
CA ASN A 257 -9.92 -15.59 10.94
C ASN A 257 -9.85 -16.08 9.49
N LEU A 258 -8.76 -16.72 9.08
CA LEU A 258 -8.60 -17.21 7.71
C LEU A 258 -9.67 -18.24 7.34
N GLU A 259 -10.03 -19.13 8.28
CA GLU A 259 -10.96 -20.22 8.10
C GLU A 259 -12.36 -19.70 7.78
N ASN A 260 -12.94 -18.88 8.69
CA ASN A 260 -14.29 -18.38 8.50
C ASN A 260 -14.38 -17.35 7.36
N SER A 261 -13.31 -16.57 7.10
CA SER A 261 -13.26 -15.64 5.97
C SER A 261 -13.24 -16.38 4.62
N LYS A 262 -12.47 -17.46 4.49
CA LYS A 262 -12.46 -18.27 3.27
C LYS A 262 -13.73 -19.10 3.11
N GLN A 263 -14.39 -19.49 4.18
CA GLN A 263 -15.69 -20.14 4.14
C GLN A 263 -16.79 -19.16 3.69
N GLY A 264 -16.82 -17.96 4.26
CA GLY A 264 -17.88 -16.98 4.00
C GLY A 264 -17.71 -16.20 2.69
N ALA A 265 -16.46 -15.94 2.29
CA ALA A 265 -16.16 -15.14 1.11
C ALA A 265 -14.92 -15.65 0.34
N PRO A 266 -14.98 -16.86 -0.22
CA PRO A 266 -13.84 -17.46 -0.93
C PRO A 266 -13.38 -16.61 -2.15
N TRP A 267 -14.25 -15.77 -2.68
CA TRP A 267 -13.99 -14.91 -3.85
C TRP A 267 -13.17 -13.65 -3.56
N TRP A 268 -12.97 -13.27 -2.29
CA TRP A 268 -12.21 -12.07 -1.98
C TRP A 268 -10.73 -12.18 -2.39
N THR A 269 -10.16 -13.36 -2.29
CA THR A 269 -8.76 -13.63 -2.61
C THR A 269 -8.66 -14.72 -3.68
N ASN A 270 -7.45 -14.95 -4.19
CA ASN A 270 -7.21 -16.08 -5.10
C ASN A 270 -7.46 -17.44 -4.42
N SER A 271 -7.46 -18.52 -5.21
CA SER A 271 -7.68 -19.89 -4.70
C SER A 271 -6.52 -20.36 -3.82
N VAL A 272 -5.29 -19.88 -4.09
CA VAL A 272 -4.07 -20.32 -3.41
C VAL A 272 -4.10 -20.02 -1.92
N LEU A 273 -4.66 -18.87 -1.49
CA LEU A 273 -4.81 -18.57 -0.07
C LEU A 273 -5.63 -19.64 0.66
N GLY A 274 -6.61 -20.24 -0.01
CA GLY A 274 -7.41 -21.33 0.55
C GLY A 274 -6.60 -22.56 0.97
N THR A 275 -5.43 -22.76 0.38
CA THR A 275 -4.54 -23.88 0.76
C THR A 275 -3.87 -23.68 2.12
N PHE A 276 -3.96 -22.48 2.70
CA PHE A 276 -3.43 -22.17 4.04
C PHE A 276 -4.50 -22.18 5.14
N VAL A 277 -5.75 -22.50 4.83
CA VAL A 277 -6.82 -22.74 5.83
C VAL A 277 -6.38 -23.83 6.80
N ASN A 278 -6.56 -23.60 8.11
CA ASN A 278 -6.06 -24.44 9.22
C ASN A 278 -4.52 -24.59 9.30
N GLN A 279 -3.78 -23.81 8.53
CA GLN A 279 -2.32 -23.81 8.55
C GLN A 279 -1.73 -22.41 8.25
N ALA A 280 -2.38 -21.36 8.76
CA ALA A 280 -1.92 -19.98 8.57
C ALA A 280 -0.47 -19.76 9.03
N GLN A 281 0.03 -20.56 9.98
CA GLN A 281 1.42 -20.55 10.44
C GLN A 281 2.45 -20.95 9.35
N ARG A 282 2.01 -21.45 8.20
CA ARG A 282 2.85 -21.76 7.04
C ARG A 282 2.94 -20.62 6.03
N LEU A 283 2.12 -19.55 6.18
CA LEU A 283 2.21 -18.38 5.29
C LEU A 283 3.61 -17.76 5.37
N PRO A 284 4.27 -17.44 4.23
CA PRO A 284 5.59 -16.80 4.22
C PRO A 284 5.55 -15.30 4.54
N PHE A 285 4.39 -14.77 4.92
CA PHE A 285 4.14 -13.40 5.36
C PHE A 285 3.06 -13.37 6.44
N ASP A 286 2.85 -12.20 7.03
CA ASP A 286 1.70 -11.90 7.88
C ASP A 286 1.32 -10.42 7.69
N ALA A 287 0.29 -9.92 8.35
CA ALA A 287 -0.26 -8.57 8.17
C ALA A 287 0.78 -7.44 8.32
N HIS A 288 1.75 -7.60 9.23
CA HIS A 288 2.84 -6.62 9.41
C HIS A 288 3.73 -6.52 8.15
N THR A 289 3.97 -7.63 7.44
CA THR A 289 4.71 -7.65 6.18
C THR A 289 3.92 -6.94 5.08
N ILE A 290 2.59 -7.13 5.06
CA ILE A 290 1.68 -6.41 4.13
C ILE A 290 1.78 -4.90 4.35
N ALA A 291 1.69 -4.46 5.61
CA ALA A 291 1.83 -3.04 5.96
C ALA A 291 3.21 -2.50 5.58
N ALA A 292 4.28 -3.24 5.88
CA ALA A 292 5.66 -2.85 5.57
C ALA A 292 5.91 -2.70 4.06
N ALA A 293 5.21 -3.48 3.22
CA ALA A 293 5.33 -3.39 1.75
C ALA A 293 4.79 -2.06 1.17
N ILE A 294 4.05 -1.26 1.94
CA ILE A 294 3.60 0.08 1.52
C ILE A 294 4.69 1.14 1.72
N ALA A 295 5.62 0.93 2.67
CA ALA A 295 6.70 1.89 2.92
C ALA A 295 7.45 2.29 1.62
N PRO A 296 7.87 3.56 1.45
CA PRO A 296 7.89 4.66 2.44
C PRO A 296 6.58 5.47 2.49
N ARG A 297 5.54 5.07 1.76
CA ARG A 297 4.26 5.79 1.67
C ARG A 297 3.46 5.62 2.96
N ALA A 298 2.54 6.56 3.19
CA ALA A 298 1.80 6.59 4.43
C ALA A 298 0.69 5.52 4.50
N ILE A 299 0.51 4.98 5.69
CA ILE A 299 -0.62 4.10 6.03
C ILE A 299 -1.12 4.45 7.43
N VAL A 300 -2.45 4.48 7.62
CA VAL A 300 -3.06 4.60 8.94
C VAL A 300 -3.98 3.41 9.20
N MET A 301 -3.77 2.73 10.32
CA MET A 301 -4.55 1.59 10.80
C MET A 301 -5.63 2.12 11.76
N ASP A 302 -6.89 2.21 11.33
CA ASP A 302 -8.01 2.53 12.23
C ASP A 302 -8.57 1.27 12.88
N GLN A 303 -8.72 1.31 14.22
CA GLN A 303 -9.19 0.18 15.01
C GLN A 303 -10.23 0.61 16.04
N GLY A 304 -11.41 0.01 15.97
CA GLY A 304 -12.45 0.16 16.98
C GLY A 304 -12.23 -0.81 18.15
N GLN A 305 -12.22 -0.30 19.38
CA GLN A 305 -12.02 -1.15 20.58
C GLN A 305 -13.16 -2.17 20.79
N SER A 306 -14.37 -1.81 20.34
CA SER A 306 -15.57 -2.64 20.47
C SER A 306 -15.98 -3.30 19.16
N ASP A 307 -15.02 -3.50 18.23
CA ASP A 307 -15.30 -4.12 16.93
C ASP A 307 -15.53 -5.64 17.09
N PRO A 308 -16.74 -6.17 16.77
CA PRO A 308 -17.02 -7.59 16.93
C PRO A 308 -16.62 -8.43 15.71
N PHE A 309 -16.20 -7.79 14.61
CA PHE A 309 -15.94 -8.47 13.34
C PHE A 309 -14.47 -8.62 13.01
N VAL A 310 -13.60 -7.77 13.55
CA VAL A 310 -12.17 -7.84 13.27
C VAL A 310 -11.35 -7.86 14.58
N ASP A 311 -10.19 -8.48 14.54
CA ASP A 311 -9.25 -8.48 15.68
C ASP A 311 -8.49 -7.15 15.76
N SER A 312 -9.18 -6.14 16.29
CA SER A 312 -8.59 -4.80 16.51
C SER A 312 -7.41 -4.83 17.47
N LYS A 313 -7.48 -5.66 18.52
CA LYS A 313 -6.39 -5.84 19.47
C LYS A 313 -5.17 -6.46 18.79
N GLY A 314 -5.36 -7.54 18.03
CA GLY A 314 -4.29 -8.19 17.27
C GLY A 314 -3.62 -7.22 16.28
N THR A 315 -4.40 -6.43 15.56
CA THR A 315 -3.86 -5.38 14.67
C THR A 315 -3.02 -4.37 15.44
N ALA A 316 -3.50 -3.89 16.59
CA ALA A 316 -2.82 -2.85 17.36
C ALA A 316 -1.55 -3.36 18.05
N VAL A 317 -1.55 -4.57 18.64
CA VAL A 317 -0.45 -5.04 19.50
C VAL A 317 0.52 -6.01 18.81
N VAL A 318 0.16 -6.54 17.65
CA VAL A 318 0.99 -7.47 16.86
C VAL A 318 1.39 -6.84 15.54
N THR A 319 0.41 -6.47 14.69
CA THR A 319 0.68 -6.00 13.32
C THR A 319 1.38 -4.64 13.31
N TYR A 320 0.81 -3.65 14.01
CA TYR A 320 1.34 -2.29 14.02
C TYR A 320 2.78 -2.21 14.55
N PRO A 321 3.11 -2.71 15.76
CA PRO A 321 4.47 -2.57 16.28
C PRO A 321 5.50 -3.35 15.45
N ALA A 322 5.16 -4.51 14.91
CA ALA A 322 6.06 -5.26 14.03
C ALA A 322 6.32 -4.54 12.70
N ALA A 323 5.29 -3.95 12.07
CA ALA A 323 5.46 -3.12 10.89
C ALA A 323 6.25 -1.83 11.17
N LYS A 324 6.04 -1.24 12.37
CA LYS A 324 6.72 -0.02 12.82
C LYS A 324 8.24 -0.16 12.83
N LEU A 325 8.77 -1.34 13.19
CA LEU A 325 10.20 -1.62 13.15
C LEU A 325 10.79 -1.45 11.73
N VAL A 326 10.04 -1.85 10.69
CA VAL A 326 10.48 -1.65 9.30
C VAL A 326 10.43 -0.17 8.92
N TYR A 327 9.33 0.53 9.24
CA TYR A 327 9.19 1.96 8.94
C TYR A 327 10.25 2.80 9.67
N ASP A 328 10.56 2.48 10.93
CA ASP A 328 11.59 3.17 11.69
C ASP A 328 12.98 2.93 11.11
N TRP A 329 13.30 1.68 10.77
CA TRP A 329 14.56 1.33 10.13
C TRP A 329 14.75 2.03 8.78
N LEU A 330 13.66 2.21 8.01
CA LEU A 330 13.66 2.97 6.76
C LEU A 330 13.73 4.49 6.97
N GLY A 331 13.70 4.98 8.22
CA GLY A 331 13.72 6.40 8.55
C GLY A 331 12.39 7.12 8.27
N VAL A 332 11.32 6.39 8.04
CA VAL A 332 9.99 6.92 7.70
C VAL A 332 8.92 6.56 8.72
N GLY A 333 9.30 6.37 9.97
CA GLY A 333 8.42 5.93 11.04
C GLY A 333 7.16 6.79 11.27
N LYS A 334 7.20 8.08 10.88
CA LYS A 334 6.05 8.99 10.94
C LYS A 334 5.00 8.72 9.85
N GLN A 335 5.31 7.89 8.87
CA GLN A 335 4.37 7.51 7.80
C GLN A 335 3.48 6.31 8.18
N LEU A 336 3.77 5.63 9.29
CA LEU A 336 2.91 4.58 9.83
C LEU A 336 2.17 5.11 11.07
N ALA A 337 0.84 5.08 11.02
CA ALA A 337 -0.03 5.57 12.07
C ALA A 337 -0.99 4.47 12.56
N LEU A 338 -1.32 4.52 13.86
CA LEU A 338 -2.36 3.72 14.49
C LEU A 338 -3.39 4.66 15.11
N ALA A 339 -4.65 4.47 14.78
CA ALA A 339 -5.77 5.24 15.31
C ALA A 339 -6.72 4.31 16.05
N ILE A 340 -6.63 4.27 17.38
CA ILE A 340 -7.55 3.52 18.22
C ILE A 340 -8.72 4.44 18.63
N ARG A 341 -9.94 3.92 18.58
CA ARG A 341 -11.17 4.61 18.98
C ARG A 341 -12.08 3.69 19.78
N SER A 342 -12.98 4.27 20.58
CA SER A 342 -13.94 3.52 21.41
C SER A 342 -15.06 2.85 20.61
N GLY A 343 -15.31 3.25 19.35
CA GLY A 343 -16.40 2.76 18.51
C GLY A 343 -16.26 1.31 18.04
N GLY A 344 -17.30 0.84 17.37
CA GLY A 344 -17.38 -0.50 16.78
C GLY A 344 -16.91 -0.56 15.34
N HIS A 345 -17.42 -1.56 14.61
CA HIS A 345 -17.06 -1.83 13.21
C HIS A 345 -17.55 -0.74 12.26
N CYS A 346 -16.68 -0.24 11.40
CA CYS A 346 -17.04 0.74 10.36
C CYS A 346 -17.80 1.98 10.86
N ASP A 347 -17.58 2.35 12.12
CA ASP A 347 -18.16 3.56 12.70
C ASP A 347 -17.63 4.80 11.93
N ASN A 348 -18.52 5.68 11.51
CA ASN A 348 -18.16 6.91 10.77
C ASN A 348 -17.17 7.80 11.54
N SER A 349 -17.13 7.71 12.88
CA SER A 349 -16.14 8.40 13.70
C SER A 349 -14.69 8.00 13.32
N GLY A 350 -14.48 6.82 12.74
CA GLY A 350 -13.18 6.40 12.23
C GLY A 350 -12.61 7.36 11.20
N TYR A 351 -13.40 7.81 10.23
CA TYR A 351 -12.95 8.72 9.18
C TYR A 351 -12.57 10.10 9.71
N THR A 352 -13.33 10.63 10.68
CA THR A 352 -12.97 11.89 11.36
C THR A 352 -11.79 11.71 12.31
N ASN A 353 -11.66 10.52 12.90
CA ASN A 353 -10.55 10.15 13.77
C ASN A 353 -9.20 10.19 13.07
N VAL A 354 -9.12 9.76 11.81
CA VAL A 354 -7.89 9.76 11.01
C VAL A 354 -7.67 11.05 10.22
N LEU A 355 -8.65 11.94 10.12
CA LEU A 355 -8.58 13.16 9.31
C LEU A 355 -7.36 14.04 9.63
N PRO A 356 -6.94 14.28 10.90
CA PRO A 356 -5.71 15.04 11.17
C PRO A 356 -4.46 14.41 10.56
N PHE A 357 -4.36 13.08 10.52
CA PHE A 357 -3.26 12.39 9.83
C PHE A 357 -3.35 12.53 8.32
N VAL A 358 -4.56 12.46 7.75
CA VAL A 358 -4.79 12.73 6.32
C VAL A 358 -4.28 14.12 5.95
N LEU A 359 -4.60 15.14 6.74
CA LEU A 359 -4.15 16.52 6.51
C LEU A 359 -2.63 16.67 6.67
N GLN A 360 -2.04 15.94 7.63
CA GLN A 360 -0.59 15.91 7.77
C GLN A 360 0.09 15.35 6.52
N VAL A 361 -0.42 14.24 5.98
CA VAL A 361 0.19 13.57 4.82
C VAL A 361 -0.10 14.31 3.52
N LEU A 362 -1.37 14.66 3.27
CA LEU A 362 -1.79 15.21 1.97
C LEU A 362 -1.68 16.74 1.88
N LYS A 363 -1.64 17.45 3.01
CA LYS A 363 -1.59 18.93 3.03
C LYS A 363 -0.41 19.49 3.83
N SER A 364 0.44 18.62 4.39
CA SER A 364 1.55 19.02 5.27
C SER A 364 1.09 19.86 6.48
N THR A 365 -0.16 19.66 6.91
CA THR A 365 -0.73 20.33 8.09
C THR A 365 -0.30 19.60 9.36
N PRO A 366 0.46 20.20 10.27
CA PRO A 366 0.89 19.51 11.48
C PRO A 366 -0.29 19.05 12.33
N THR A 367 -0.15 17.90 13.00
CA THR A 367 -1.10 17.41 14.00
C THR A 367 -0.40 17.19 15.34
N THR A 368 -1.08 17.52 16.43
CA THR A 368 -0.66 17.21 17.81
C THR A 368 -1.19 15.86 18.27
N ARG A 369 -2.02 15.21 17.48
CA ARG A 369 -2.58 13.91 17.83
C ARG A 369 -1.50 12.83 17.77
N ASP A 370 -1.43 12.03 18.83
CA ASP A 370 -0.58 10.86 18.88
C ASP A 370 -1.23 9.69 18.11
N TYR A 371 -0.56 9.24 17.07
CA TYR A 371 -0.91 8.08 16.27
C TYR A 371 0.04 6.89 16.50
N THR A 372 0.73 6.88 17.64
CA THR A 372 1.66 5.80 18.02
C THR A 372 1.20 5.05 19.26
N SER A 373 0.24 5.57 19.99
CA SER A 373 -0.28 5.00 21.23
C SER A 373 -1.00 3.68 20.98
N LEU A 374 -0.65 2.67 21.75
CA LEU A 374 -1.33 1.36 21.80
C LEU A 374 -2.46 1.31 22.83
N SER A 375 -2.61 2.36 23.67
CA SER A 375 -3.60 2.37 24.75
C SER A 375 -5.01 2.04 24.23
N PRO A 376 -5.76 1.18 24.92
CA PRO A 376 -5.51 0.62 26.25
C PRO A 376 -4.67 -0.67 26.29
N TRP A 377 -4.08 -1.07 25.19
CA TRP A 377 -3.34 -2.33 25.05
C TRP A 377 -1.82 -2.12 25.14
N THR A 378 -1.07 -3.23 25.18
CA THR A 378 0.40 -3.25 25.21
C THR A 378 0.92 -4.17 24.10
N ALA A 379 2.04 -3.81 23.49
CA ALA A 379 2.67 -4.59 22.42
C ALA A 379 2.97 -6.04 22.85
N MET A 380 2.64 -6.99 22.00
CA MET A 380 2.94 -8.41 22.18
C MET A 380 4.28 -8.76 21.52
N THR A 381 5.39 -8.36 22.12
CA THR A 381 6.74 -8.54 21.57
C THR A 381 7.13 -9.99 21.36
N THR A 382 6.53 -10.93 22.11
CA THR A 382 6.70 -12.37 21.91
C THR A 382 6.21 -12.87 20.54
N ALA A 383 5.36 -12.10 19.86
CA ALA A 383 4.89 -12.45 18.51
C ALA A 383 5.96 -12.22 17.44
N TYR A 384 6.94 -11.35 17.67
CA TYR A 384 8.00 -11.01 16.73
C TYR A 384 9.39 -10.98 17.40
N PRO A 385 9.88 -12.16 17.87
CA PRO A 385 11.14 -12.27 18.61
C PRO A 385 12.37 -11.86 17.77
N TRP A 386 12.25 -11.86 16.43
CA TRP A 386 13.29 -11.40 15.53
C TRP A 386 13.64 -9.91 15.72
N SER A 387 12.79 -9.13 16.39
CA SER A 387 13.05 -7.72 16.71
C SER A 387 14.29 -7.53 17.60
N SER A 388 14.65 -8.52 18.40
CA SER A 388 15.86 -8.49 19.23
C SER A 388 17.17 -8.67 18.42
N GLN A 389 17.06 -9.15 17.18
CA GLN A 389 18.21 -9.37 16.31
C GLN A 389 18.58 -8.11 15.51
N SER A 390 18.17 -6.94 15.96
CA SER A 390 18.32 -5.62 15.33
C SER A 390 18.13 -5.62 13.81
N PRO A 391 17.27 -4.77 13.25
CA PRO A 391 17.36 -4.53 11.82
C PRO A 391 18.82 -4.19 11.50
N PRO A 392 19.33 -4.53 10.30
CA PRO A 392 20.72 -4.27 9.90
C PRO A 392 21.06 -2.83 10.28
N GLN A 393 22.25 -2.59 10.89
CA GLN A 393 22.62 -1.22 11.26
C GLN A 393 22.46 -0.34 10.03
N ALA A 394 21.50 0.59 10.06
CA ALA A 394 21.35 1.55 8.99
C ALA A 394 22.69 2.28 8.89
N ALA A 395 23.43 2.07 7.81
CA ALA A 395 24.56 2.94 7.49
C ALA A 395 24.02 4.36 7.56
N ALA A 396 24.66 5.21 8.39
CA ALA A 396 24.19 6.54 8.78
C ALA A 396 23.44 7.21 7.63
N ALA A 397 22.19 7.54 7.83
CA ALA A 397 21.28 8.02 6.80
C ALA A 397 21.93 9.20 6.08
N ARG A 398 22.45 8.98 4.87
CA ARG A 398 22.62 10.06 3.92
C ARG A 398 21.20 10.46 3.57
N GLU A 399 20.84 11.73 3.87
CA GLU A 399 19.56 12.29 3.44
C GLU A 399 19.31 11.88 1.99
N ALA A 400 18.32 11.01 1.79
CA ALA A 400 17.90 10.62 0.46
C ALA A 400 17.43 11.91 -0.24
N PRO A 401 17.99 12.30 -1.37
CA PRO A 401 17.50 13.46 -2.10
C PRO A 401 16.03 13.16 -2.40
N ARG A 402 15.14 14.05 -2.01
CA ARG A 402 13.72 14.02 -2.42
C ARG A 402 13.72 14.09 -3.94
N LYS A 403 13.75 12.93 -4.61
CA LYS A 403 13.53 12.85 -6.04
C LYS A 403 12.09 13.29 -6.27
N ARG A 404 11.93 14.55 -6.71
CA ARG A 404 10.71 14.95 -7.41
C ARG A 404 10.57 13.96 -8.57
N TYR A 405 9.53 13.17 -8.55
CA TYR A 405 9.18 12.36 -9.71
C TYR A 405 8.84 13.34 -10.84
N ASP A 406 9.76 13.47 -11.79
CA ASP A 406 9.55 14.24 -13.01
C ASP A 406 8.58 13.48 -13.91
N THR A 407 7.33 13.94 -13.93
CA THR A 407 6.26 13.40 -14.78
C THR A 407 6.35 13.89 -16.22
N ARG A 408 7.53 14.24 -16.73
CA ARG A 408 7.64 14.64 -18.13
C ARG A 408 7.46 13.41 -19.02
N ARG A 409 6.27 13.30 -19.61
CA ARG A 409 6.00 12.48 -20.80
C ARG A 409 7.02 12.85 -21.88
N THR A 410 7.83 11.92 -22.30
CA THR A 410 8.43 11.94 -23.64
C THR A 410 7.31 11.78 -24.64
N SER A 411 6.90 12.87 -25.26
CA SER A 411 6.01 12.87 -26.41
C SER A 411 6.79 12.23 -27.57
N MET A 412 6.49 11.00 -27.90
CA MET A 412 6.86 10.44 -29.21
C MET A 412 5.97 11.11 -30.24
N LYS A 413 6.56 12.08 -30.97
CA LYS A 413 6.02 12.51 -32.26
C LYS A 413 6.28 11.38 -33.23
N GLY A 414 5.20 10.76 -33.73
CA GLY A 414 5.28 9.90 -34.89
C GLY A 414 5.57 10.74 -36.12
N ASN A 415 6.45 10.23 -36.95
CA ASN A 415 6.43 10.42 -38.41
C ASN A 415 5.81 9.18 -39.01
#